data_63e0673d70b9791aade4babb687269be
#
_entry.id   63e0673d70b9791aade4babb687269be
#
_cell.length_a   1.000
_cell.length_b   1.000
_cell.length_c   1.000
_cell.angle_alpha   90.00
_cell.angle_beta   90.00
_cell.angle_gamma   90.00
#
_symmetry.space_group_name_H-M   'P 1'
#
loop_
_entity.id
_entity.type
_entity.pdbx_description
1 polymer ?
#
loop_
_entity_poly.entity_id
_entity_poly.type
_entity_poly.pdbx_seq_one_letter_code
_entity_poly.pdbx_strand_id
1 'polypeptide(L)'
;MIEVEVKLPVSEPDMVKAEILKMGFKEAAFIQERDTYFDNAGGGIRANDEALRVRETKDYLTGKIRAQMNFKGRKLDDRTMTRQELETGVENGEVCRKILQAAGFIPAAPEVVKERVMLQKDNVTACLDSVHGLGEFLELEILVPGEAEKDAALGQIEAILNRLGYQISDTVRTSYLSMLQGKRRKSCGRYAGSVKGIYRGGCE
;
A
#
# COMPACT_ATOMS: atom_id res chain seq x y z
N MET A 1 -8.22 14.70 7.12
CA MET A 1 -7.91 13.82 8.25
C MET A 1 -6.49 13.31 8.10
N ILE A 2 -5.86 12.87 9.16
CA ILE A 2 -4.54 12.25 9.14
C ILE A 2 -4.73 10.75 9.36
N GLU A 3 -4.12 9.94 8.51
CA GLU A 3 -4.06 8.49 8.66
C GLU A 3 -2.73 8.14 9.35
N VAL A 4 -2.81 7.62 10.56
CA VAL A 4 -1.66 7.06 11.28
C VAL A 4 -1.56 5.59 10.91
N GLU A 5 -0.57 5.24 10.09
CA GLU A 5 -0.41 3.91 9.50
C GLU A 5 0.98 3.36 9.77
N VAL A 6 1.05 2.09 10.12
CA VAL A 6 2.28 1.29 10.09
C VAL A 6 2.04 0.03 9.26
N LYS A 7 3.11 -0.47 8.66
CA LYS A 7 3.10 -1.66 7.82
C LYS A 7 4.31 -2.53 8.11
N LEU A 8 4.11 -3.86 8.17
CA LEU A 8 5.20 -4.81 8.32
C LEU A 8 4.93 -6.11 7.54
N PRO A 9 5.97 -6.78 7.01
CA PRO A 9 5.82 -8.11 6.44
C PRO A 9 5.53 -9.11 7.56
N VAL A 10 4.67 -10.11 7.26
CA VAL A 10 4.36 -11.20 8.18
C VAL A 10 4.57 -12.55 7.49
N SER A 11 5.12 -13.54 8.21
CA SER A 11 5.34 -14.88 7.67
C SER A 11 4.17 -15.81 7.89
N GLU A 12 3.40 -15.59 8.97
CA GLU A 12 2.31 -16.46 9.44
C GLU A 12 1.01 -15.65 9.60
N PRO A 13 0.38 -15.21 8.47
CA PRO A 13 -0.78 -14.31 8.52
C PRO A 13 -1.96 -14.89 9.29
N ASP A 14 -2.20 -16.20 9.21
CA ASP A 14 -3.29 -16.85 9.94
C ASP A 14 -3.08 -16.81 11.47
N MET A 15 -1.84 -16.97 11.93
CA MET A 15 -1.51 -16.83 13.35
C MET A 15 -1.69 -15.40 13.82
N VAL A 16 -1.23 -14.43 13.03
CA VAL A 16 -1.41 -12.99 13.31
C VAL A 16 -2.89 -12.66 13.38
N LYS A 17 -3.70 -13.15 12.42
CA LYS A 17 -5.17 -12.98 12.43
C LYS A 17 -5.80 -13.53 13.71
N ALA A 18 -5.41 -14.74 14.10
CA ALA A 18 -5.96 -15.39 15.31
C ALA A 18 -5.63 -14.58 16.58
N GLU A 19 -4.43 -14.03 16.70
CA GLU A 19 -4.04 -13.20 17.84
C GLU A 19 -4.79 -11.85 17.85
N ILE A 20 -4.98 -11.21 16.67
CA ILE A 20 -5.77 -9.98 16.54
C ILE A 20 -7.22 -10.23 16.97
N LEU A 21 -7.84 -11.36 16.56
CA LEU A 21 -9.19 -11.73 16.99
C LEU A 21 -9.30 -11.94 18.50
N LYS A 22 -8.27 -12.56 19.15
CA LYS A 22 -8.21 -12.70 20.61
C LYS A 22 -8.11 -11.35 21.34
N MET A 23 -7.64 -10.30 20.67
CA MET A 23 -7.65 -8.94 21.21
C MET A 23 -9.03 -8.27 21.13
N GLY A 24 -10.04 -8.95 20.57
CA GLY A 24 -11.41 -8.47 20.46
C GLY A 24 -11.71 -7.72 19.15
N PHE A 25 -10.83 -7.78 18.16
CA PHE A 25 -11.15 -7.32 16.82
C PHE A 25 -12.18 -8.24 16.17
N LYS A 26 -12.97 -7.71 15.25
CA LYS A 26 -13.95 -8.45 14.45
C LYS A 26 -13.65 -8.29 12.98
N GLU A 27 -13.87 -9.35 12.21
CA GLU A 27 -13.77 -9.26 10.76
C GLU A 27 -14.84 -8.31 10.23
N ALA A 28 -14.41 -7.32 9.45
CA ALA A 28 -15.26 -6.30 8.87
C ALA A 28 -15.47 -6.51 7.37
N ALA A 29 -14.43 -6.98 6.64
CA ALA A 29 -14.52 -7.24 5.22
C ALA A 29 -13.44 -8.22 4.74
N PHE A 30 -13.75 -8.92 3.63
CA PHE A 30 -12.77 -9.60 2.80
C PHE A 30 -12.90 -9.08 1.38
N ILE A 31 -11.87 -8.42 0.88
CA ILE A 31 -11.91 -7.63 -0.35
C ILE A 31 -10.68 -7.89 -1.22
N GLN A 32 -10.81 -7.65 -2.51
CA GLN A 32 -9.67 -7.46 -3.41
C GLN A 32 -9.57 -5.98 -3.75
N GLU A 33 -8.36 -5.44 -3.66
CA GLU A 33 -8.06 -4.08 -4.10
C GLU A 33 -7.13 -4.11 -5.30
N ARG A 34 -7.44 -3.27 -6.28
CA ARG A 34 -6.62 -2.99 -7.46
C ARG A 34 -6.34 -1.50 -7.51
N ASP A 35 -5.09 -1.12 -7.34
CA ASP A 35 -4.63 0.26 -7.33
C ASP A 35 -3.88 0.60 -8.61
N THR A 36 -4.38 1.56 -9.38
CA THR A 36 -3.66 2.21 -10.45
C THR A 36 -3.13 3.54 -9.96
N TYR A 37 -1.82 3.66 -9.79
CA TYR A 37 -1.16 4.90 -9.37
C TYR A 37 -0.89 5.79 -10.58
N PHE A 38 -0.82 7.09 -10.34
CA PHE A 38 -0.57 8.10 -11.37
C PHE A 38 0.54 9.07 -10.93
N ASP A 39 1.28 9.57 -11.91
CA ASP A 39 2.22 10.66 -11.73
C ASP A 39 2.00 11.71 -12.83
N ASN A 40 2.49 12.92 -12.64
CA ASN A 40 2.53 13.92 -13.71
C ASN A 40 3.74 13.66 -14.62
N ALA A 41 3.80 14.32 -15.79
CA ALA A 41 4.84 14.13 -16.77
C ALA A 41 6.28 14.39 -16.24
N GLY A 42 6.42 15.22 -15.20
CA GLY A 42 7.68 15.50 -14.53
C GLY A 42 8.03 14.56 -13.37
N GLY A 43 7.18 13.59 -13.03
CA GLY A 43 7.41 12.71 -11.89
C GLY A 43 7.27 13.41 -10.53
N GLY A 44 6.56 14.53 -10.47
CA GLY A 44 6.52 15.43 -9.32
C GLY A 44 5.77 14.84 -8.12
N ILE A 45 4.70 14.05 -8.35
CA ILE A 45 3.96 13.40 -7.27
C ILE A 45 4.90 12.45 -6.51
N ARG A 46 5.60 11.60 -7.22
CA ARG A 46 6.56 10.68 -6.60
C ARG A 46 7.75 11.40 -5.98
N ALA A 47 8.28 12.43 -6.64
CA ALA A 47 9.43 13.19 -6.14
C ALA A 47 9.11 13.90 -4.81
N ASN A 48 7.85 14.28 -4.60
CA ASN A 48 7.36 14.90 -3.37
C ASN A 48 6.96 13.89 -2.28
N ASP A 49 7.21 12.58 -2.47
CA ASP A 49 6.72 11.51 -1.58
C ASP A 49 5.17 11.49 -1.44
N GLU A 50 4.48 11.91 -2.49
CA GLU A 50 3.02 11.91 -2.60
C GLU A 50 2.53 10.69 -3.39
N ALA A 51 1.23 10.43 -3.36
CA ALA A 51 0.62 9.37 -4.17
C ALA A 51 -0.77 9.79 -4.63
N LEU A 52 -1.03 9.66 -5.92
CA LEU A 52 -2.36 9.76 -6.54
C LEU A 52 -2.73 8.39 -7.09
N ARG A 53 -3.88 7.85 -6.70
CA ARG A 53 -4.35 6.55 -7.19
C ARG A 53 -5.85 6.53 -7.45
N VAL A 54 -6.23 5.66 -8.37
CA VAL A 54 -7.60 5.17 -8.51
C VAL A 54 -7.60 3.72 -8.02
N ARG A 55 -8.43 3.44 -7.02
CA ARG A 55 -8.61 2.11 -6.42
C ARG A 55 -9.94 1.54 -6.86
N GLU A 56 -9.95 0.29 -7.29
CA GLU A 56 -11.15 -0.53 -7.41
C GLU A 56 -11.13 -1.59 -6.30
N THR A 57 -12.23 -1.66 -5.56
CA THR A 57 -12.42 -2.62 -4.46
C THR A 57 -13.56 -3.56 -4.81
N LYS A 58 -13.27 -4.86 -4.88
CA LYS A 58 -14.27 -5.92 -5.02
C LYS A 58 -14.48 -6.57 -3.65
N ASP A 59 -15.70 -6.51 -3.16
CA ASP A 59 -16.10 -7.21 -1.94
C ASP A 59 -16.43 -8.67 -2.28
N TYR A 60 -15.75 -9.62 -1.63
CA TYR A 60 -15.93 -11.05 -1.92
C TYR A 60 -17.23 -11.62 -1.38
N LEU A 61 -17.82 -11.01 -0.35
CA LEU A 61 -19.08 -11.49 0.24
C LEU A 61 -20.29 -11.04 -0.60
N THR A 62 -20.25 -9.80 -1.09
CA THR A 62 -21.40 -9.21 -1.80
C THR A 62 -21.21 -9.20 -3.32
N GLY A 63 -19.99 -9.41 -3.81
CA GLY A 63 -19.63 -9.27 -5.22
C GLY A 63 -19.64 -7.82 -5.73
N LYS A 64 -19.93 -6.85 -4.86
CA LYS A 64 -19.99 -5.43 -5.25
C LYS A 64 -18.60 -4.90 -5.56
N ILE A 65 -18.54 -4.09 -6.63
CA ILE A 65 -17.32 -3.34 -6.99
C ILE A 65 -17.59 -1.87 -6.70
N ARG A 66 -16.64 -1.22 -6.03
CA ARG A 66 -16.62 0.22 -5.77
C ARG A 66 -15.31 0.79 -6.30
N ALA A 67 -15.34 2.04 -6.66
CA ALA A 67 -14.13 2.75 -7.06
C ALA A 67 -13.99 4.06 -6.29
N GLN A 68 -12.75 4.46 -6.04
CA GLN A 68 -12.43 5.69 -5.34
C GLN A 68 -11.13 6.28 -5.86
N MET A 69 -10.99 7.57 -5.74
CA MET A 69 -9.77 8.29 -6.00
C MET A 69 -9.18 8.79 -4.68
N ASN A 70 -7.89 8.50 -4.47
CA ASN A 70 -7.17 8.91 -3.27
C ASN A 70 -5.95 9.74 -3.65
N PHE A 71 -5.72 10.80 -2.88
CA PHE A 71 -4.45 11.52 -2.86
C PHE A 71 -3.88 11.45 -1.46
N LYS A 72 -2.67 10.90 -1.35
CA LYS A 72 -1.89 10.88 -0.10
C LYS A 72 -0.77 11.90 -0.22
N GLY A 73 -0.72 12.86 0.69
CA GLY A 73 0.37 13.82 0.83
C GLY A 73 1.68 13.16 1.25
N ARG A 74 2.74 13.96 1.38
CA ARG A 74 4.03 13.47 1.90
C ARG A 74 3.89 12.93 3.33
N LYS A 75 4.78 12.01 3.70
CA LYS A 75 4.85 11.50 5.08
C LYS A 75 5.16 12.63 6.07
N LEU A 76 4.48 12.60 7.21
CA LEU A 76 4.58 13.63 8.25
C LEU A 76 5.69 13.35 9.27
N ASP A 77 6.25 12.12 9.30
CA ASP A 77 7.32 11.72 10.21
C ASP A 77 8.24 10.66 9.61
N ASP A 78 9.32 10.34 10.35
CA ASP A 78 10.36 9.39 9.93
C ASP A 78 10.15 7.96 10.44
N ARG A 79 9.09 7.68 11.21
CA ARG A 79 8.86 6.38 11.84
C ARG A 79 7.73 5.59 11.19
N THR A 80 6.75 6.28 10.60
CA THR A 80 5.51 5.69 10.14
C THR A 80 5.20 6.01 8.67
N MET A 81 4.05 5.53 8.18
CA MET A 81 3.48 5.91 6.88
C MET A 81 2.46 7.04 7.00
N THR A 82 2.40 7.70 8.17
CA THR A 82 1.42 8.74 8.49
C THR A 82 1.41 9.90 7.50
N ARG A 83 0.24 10.25 6.98
CA ARG A 83 0.03 11.29 5.94
C ARG A 83 -1.35 11.95 6.05
N GLN A 84 -1.47 13.10 5.43
CA GLN A 84 -2.78 13.62 5.07
C GLN A 84 -3.34 12.80 3.91
N GLU A 85 -4.59 12.39 4.02
CA GLU A 85 -5.30 11.69 2.95
C GLU A 85 -6.57 12.46 2.55
N LEU A 86 -6.76 12.56 1.22
CA LEU A 86 -7.98 13.03 0.58
C LEU A 86 -8.55 11.88 -0.23
N GLU A 87 -9.81 11.54 0.01
CA GLU A 87 -10.47 10.43 -0.64
C GLU A 87 -11.86 10.82 -1.08
N THR A 88 -12.25 10.33 -2.26
CA THR A 88 -13.63 10.44 -2.74
C THR A 88 -14.03 9.22 -3.57
N GLY A 89 -15.27 8.77 -3.39
CA GLY A 89 -15.84 7.75 -4.25
C GLY A 89 -16.00 8.27 -5.69
N VAL A 90 -15.79 7.38 -6.66
CA VAL A 90 -16.09 7.66 -8.07
C VAL A 90 -17.05 6.59 -8.59
N GLU A 91 -17.99 7.00 -9.45
CA GLU A 91 -19.00 6.09 -9.98
C GLU A 91 -18.39 5.00 -10.88
N ASN A 92 -17.36 5.36 -11.65
CA ASN A 92 -16.69 4.47 -12.58
C ASN A 92 -15.17 4.68 -12.57
N GLY A 93 -14.46 3.69 -12.04
CA GLY A 93 -12.99 3.75 -11.92
C GLY A 93 -12.26 3.78 -13.27
N GLU A 94 -12.77 3.07 -14.28
CA GLU A 94 -12.18 3.09 -15.63
C GLU A 94 -12.27 4.48 -16.27
N VAL A 95 -13.45 5.10 -16.18
CA VAL A 95 -13.64 6.47 -16.68
C VAL A 95 -12.76 7.46 -15.92
N CYS A 96 -12.66 7.32 -14.60
CA CYS A 96 -11.77 8.15 -13.77
C CYS A 96 -10.31 8.04 -14.22
N ARG A 97 -9.81 6.82 -14.46
CA ARG A 97 -8.46 6.59 -15.00
C ARG A 97 -8.26 7.26 -16.37
N LYS A 98 -9.24 7.14 -17.27
CA LYS A 98 -9.20 7.79 -18.60
C LYS A 98 -9.17 9.32 -18.49
N ILE A 99 -9.94 9.90 -17.55
CA ILE A 99 -9.95 11.35 -17.31
C ILE A 99 -8.56 11.80 -16.84
N LEU A 100 -7.95 11.11 -15.88
CA LEU A 100 -6.60 11.43 -15.41
C LEU A 100 -5.57 11.35 -16.54
N GLN A 101 -5.63 10.33 -17.39
CA GLN A 101 -4.75 10.21 -18.56
C GLN A 101 -4.97 11.34 -19.56
N ALA A 102 -6.22 11.69 -19.87
CA ALA A 102 -6.54 12.80 -20.76
C ALA A 102 -6.09 14.16 -20.19
N ALA A 103 -6.09 14.29 -18.86
CA ALA A 103 -5.55 15.46 -18.14
C ALA A 103 -4.01 15.48 -18.05
N GLY A 104 -3.31 14.51 -18.63
CA GLY A 104 -1.83 14.47 -18.70
C GLY A 104 -1.15 13.70 -17.58
N PHE A 105 -1.91 12.99 -16.72
CA PHE A 105 -1.31 12.08 -15.75
C PHE A 105 -0.94 10.74 -16.39
N ILE A 106 0.18 10.17 -15.97
CA ILE A 106 0.75 8.95 -16.52
C ILE A 106 0.58 7.82 -15.51
N PRO A 107 -0.02 6.67 -15.88
CA PRO A 107 -0.12 5.52 -14.99
C PRO A 107 1.27 4.99 -14.62
N ALA A 108 1.53 4.80 -13.33
CA ALA A 108 2.75 4.21 -12.81
C ALA A 108 2.62 2.69 -12.75
N ALA A 109 3.48 1.97 -13.48
CA ALA A 109 3.50 0.51 -13.48
C ALA A 109 4.40 -0.04 -12.36
N PRO A 110 4.06 -1.25 -11.85
CA PRO A 110 2.87 -2.05 -12.11
C PRO A 110 1.66 -1.55 -11.33
N GLU A 111 0.47 -2.03 -11.67
CA GLU A 111 -0.65 -1.94 -10.74
C GLU A 111 -0.33 -2.74 -9.46
N VAL A 112 -0.87 -2.28 -8.34
CA VAL A 112 -0.82 -3.04 -7.07
C VAL A 112 -2.15 -3.78 -6.92
N VAL A 113 -2.07 -5.10 -6.86
CA VAL A 113 -3.24 -5.96 -6.62
C VAL A 113 -3.01 -6.72 -5.33
N LYS A 114 -3.99 -6.69 -4.44
CA LYS A 114 -3.93 -7.39 -3.16
C LYS A 114 -5.29 -7.92 -2.73
N GLU A 115 -5.28 -9.01 -2.00
CA GLU A 115 -6.41 -9.48 -1.21
C GLU A 115 -6.22 -8.99 0.22
N ARG A 116 -7.30 -8.50 0.82
CA ARG A 116 -7.26 -7.87 2.14
C ARG A 116 -8.36 -8.42 3.04
N VAL A 117 -7.96 -8.93 4.20
CA VAL A 117 -8.87 -9.18 5.32
C VAL A 117 -8.80 -7.98 6.26
N MET A 118 -9.93 -7.32 6.44
CA MET A 118 -10.05 -6.17 7.36
C MET A 118 -10.64 -6.63 8.68
N LEU A 119 -9.97 -6.25 9.77
CA LEU A 119 -10.45 -6.46 11.14
C LEU A 119 -10.54 -5.10 11.84
N GLN A 120 -11.59 -4.88 12.59
CA GLN A 120 -11.84 -3.61 13.27
C GLN A 120 -12.11 -3.79 14.75
N LYS A 121 -11.58 -2.87 15.54
CA LYS A 121 -11.89 -2.69 16.93
C LYS A 121 -11.77 -1.21 17.28
N ASP A 122 -12.86 -0.65 17.84
CA ASP A 122 -12.95 0.76 18.19
C ASP A 122 -12.55 1.64 16.98
N ASN A 123 -11.51 2.46 17.10
CA ASN A 123 -10.97 3.32 16.05
C ASN A 123 -9.79 2.70 15.28
N VAL A 124 -9.45 1.44 15.55
CA VAL A 124 -8.30 0.77 14.92
C VAL A 124 -8.77 -0.16 13.83
N THR A 125 -8.18 -0.05 12.65
CA THR A 125 -8.29 -1.02 11.57
C THR A 125 -7.00 -1.81 11.46
N ALA A 126 -7.10 -3.14 11.45
CA ALA A 126 -6.00 -4.04 11.15
C ALA A 126 -6.28 -4.72 9.81
N CYS A 127 -5.36 -4.62 8.87
CA CYS A 127 -5.47 -5.18 7.52
C CYS A 127 -4.41 -6.24 7.30
N LEU A 128 -4.82 -7.47 6.99
CA LEU A 128 -3.94 -8.51 6.51
C LEU A 128 -4.02 -8.55 4.99
N ASP A 129 -2.90 -8.19 4.36
CA ASP A 129 -2.77 -8.04 2.92
C ASP A 129 -1.94 -9.16 2.31
N SER A 130 -2.52 -9.90 1.37
CA SER A 130 -1.78 -10.76 0.44
C SER A 130 -1.53 -9.98 -0.84
N VAL A 131 -0.30 -9.48 -1.03
CA VAL A 131 0.05 -8.59 -2.13
C VAL A 131 0.71 -9.37 -3.27
N HIS A 132 0.11 -9.33 -4.46
CA HIS A 132 0.63 -10.05 -5.62
C HIS A 132 2.09 -9.64 -5.91
N GLY A 133 2.97 -10.64 -5.92
CA GLY A 133 4.40 -10.45 -6.20
C GLY A 133 5.22 -9.92 -5.02
N LEU A 134 4.62 -9.65 -3.85
CA LEU A 134 5.35 -9.23 -2.63
C LEU A 134 5.26 -10.25 -1.50
N GLY A 135 4.08 -10.79 -1.22
CA GLY A 135 3.78 -11.66 -0.07
C GLY A 135 2.85 -10.99 0.93
N GLU A 136 2.93 -11.42 2.19
CA GLU A 136 1.97 -11.11 3.23
C GLU A 136 2.43 -9.93 4.10
N PHE A 137 1.47 -9.06 4.45
CA PHE A 137 1.73 -7.87 5.26
C PHE A 137 0.60 -7.67 6.28
N LEU A 138 0.95 -7.05 7.40
CA LEU A 138 0.00 -6.44 8.34
C LEU A 138 0.12 -4.92 8.20
N GLU A 139 -1.01 -4.24 8.03
CA GLU A 139 -1.16 -2.80 8.21
C GLU A 139 -2.04 -2.53 9.42
N LEU A 140 -1.65 -1.58 10.27
CA LEU A 140 -2.46 -1.06 11.37
C LEU A 140 -2.68 0.43 11.11
N GLU A 141 -3.95 0.84 11.12
CA GLU A 141 -4.38 2.16 10.70
C GLU A 141 -5.32 2.78 11.75
N ILE A 142 -5.12 4.06 12.06
CA ILE A 142 -6.01 4.90 12.87
C ILE A 142 -6.20 6.24 12.18
N LEU A 143 -7.45 6.63 11.93
CA LEU A 143 -7.79 7.94 11.42
C LEU A 143 -7.95 8.93 12.58
N VAL A 144 -7.23 10.06 12.51
CA VAL A 144 -7.29 11.12 13.52
C VAL A 144 -7.66 12.47 12.88
N PRO A 145 -8.34 13.37 13.63
CA PRO A 145 -8.73 14.68 13.12
C PRO A 145 -7.55 15.57 12.78
N GLY A 146 -6.46 15.51 13.55
CA GLY A 146 -5.30 16.39 13.42
C GLY A 146 -4.03 15.82 14.05
N GLU A 147 -2.98 16.65 14.05
CA GLU A 147 -1.65 16.24 14.53
C GLU A 147 -1.59 16.01 16.04
N ALA A 148 -2.47 16.66 16.82
CA ALA A 148 -2.48 16.53 18.27
C ALA A 148 -2.77 15.11 18.76
N GLU A 149 -3.56 14.36 18.00
CA GLU A 149 -3.96 12.98 18.32
C GLU A 149 -3.01 11.92 17.77
N LYS A 150 -2.04 12.32 16.93
CA LYS A 150 -1.15 11.40 16.20
C LYS A 150 -0.33 10.52 17.14
N ASP A 151 0.28 11.10 18.18
CA ASP A 151 1.15 10.34 19.10
C ASP A 151 0.35 9.35 19.96
N ALA A 152 -0.87 9.71 20.37
CA ALA A 152 -1.76 8.80 21.07
C ALA A 152 -2.20 7.63 20.19
N ALA A 153 -2.50 7.88 18.91
CA ALA A 153 -2.83 6.84 17.94
C ALA A 153 -1.63 5.91 17.69
N LEU A 154 -0.44 6.47 17.52
CA LEU A 154 0.78 5.67 17.36
C LEU A 154 1.04 4.78 18.58
N GLY A 155 0.86 5.30 19.80
CA GLY A 155 0.98 4.50 21.02
C GLY A 155 -0.01 3.32 21.09
N GLN A 156 -1.24 3.48 20.58
CA GLN A 156 -2.20 2.37 20.45
C GLN A 156 -1.71 1.31 19.45
N ILE A 157 -1.18 1.73 18.31
CA ILE A 157 -0.62 0.83 17.30
C ILE A 157 0.59 0.07 17.88
N GLU A 158 1.51 0.75 18.56
CA GLU A 158 2.67 0.13 19.21
C GLU A 158 2.26 -0.91 20.26
N ALA A 159 1.21 -0.64 21.04
CA ALA A 159 0.67 -1.61 22.00
C ALA A 159 0.14 -2.89 21.32
N ILE A 160 -0.49 -2.76 20.15
CA ILE A 160 -0.96 -3.91 19.36
C ILE A 160 0.23 -4.68 18.80
N LEU A 161 1.21 -3.99 18.19
CA LEU A 161 2.44 -4.62 17.67
C LEU A 161 3.15 -5.43 18.75
N ASN A 162 3.36 -4.84 19.94
CA ASN A 162 4.01 -5.51 21.05
C ASN A 162 3.29 -6.78 21.49
N ARG A 163 1.95 -6.79 21.50
CA ARG A 163 1.16 -7.98 21.81
C ARG A 163 1.27 -9.08 20.74
N LEU A 164 1.54 -8.70 19.49
CA LEU A 164 1.81 -9.63 18.39
C LEU A 164 3.27 -10.09 18.35
N GLY A 165 4.13 -9.58 19.25
CA GLY A 165 5.57 -9.89 19.28
C GLY A 165 6.41 -9.08 18.29
N TYR A 166 5.86 -7.99 17.73
CA TYR A 166 6.54 -7.08 16.83
C TYR A 166 6.84 -5.74 17.52
N GLN A 167 7.76 -4.98 16.92
CA GLN A 167 8.15 -3.63 17.33
C GLN A 167 8.01 -2.66 16.17
N ILE A 168 7.97 -1.36 16.46
CA ILE A 168 7.94 -0.32 15.44
C ILE A 168 9.14 -0.41 14.46
N SER A 169 10.28 -0.90 14.94
CA SER A 169 11.49 -1.15 14.12
C SER A 169 11.30 -2.23 13.05
N ASP A 170 10.31 -3.12 13.20
CA ASP A 170 10.02 -4.17 12.23
C ASP A 170 9.17 -3.65 11.06
N THR A 171 8.68 -2.41 11.18
CA THR A 171 7.82 -1.80 10.16
C THR A 171 8.61 -1.31 8.95
N VAL A 172 7.94 -1.26 7.81
CA VAL A 172 8.51 -0.77 6.55
C VAL A 172 7.75 0.46 6.06
N ARG A 173 8.50 1.49 5.64
CA ARG A 173 7.98 2.77 5.14
C ARG A 173 7.93 2.84 3.62
N THR A 174 8.14 1.73 2.95
CA THR A 174 8.10 1.65 1.49
C THR A 174 6.71 1.24 1.02
N SER A 175 6.13 1.97 0.06
CA SER A 175 4.84 1.62 -0.52
C SER A 175 4.92 0.31 -1.32
N TYR A 176 3.80 -0.42 -1.45
CA TYR A 176 3.74 -1.64 -2.27
C TYR A 176 4.17 -1.39 -3.72
N LEU A 177 3.75 -0.26 -4.32
CA LEU A 177 4.21 0.12 -5.65
C LEU A 177 5.75 0.23 -5.74
N SER A 178 6.37 0.92 -4.78
CA SER A 178 7.84 1.08 -4.76
C SER A 178 8.56 -0.25 -4.55
N MET A 179 8.02 -1.15 -3.70
CA MET A 179 8.57 -2.49 -3.52
C MET A 179 8.51 -3.32 -4.81
N LEU A 180 7.37 -3.31 -5.52
CA LEU A 180 7.19 -4.01 -6.80
C LEU A 180 8.14 -3.46 -7.87
N GLN A 181 8.28 -2.14 -7.94
CA GLN A 181 9.23 -1.49 -8.88
C GLN A 181 10.68 -1.85 -8.56
N GLY A 182 11.05 -1.94 -7.28
CA GLY A 182 12.37 -2.37 -6.84
C GLY A 182 12.69 -3.82 -7.23
N LYS A 183 11.72 -4.74 -7.11
CA LYS A 183 11.88 -6.13 -7.55
C LYS A 183 12.07 -6.24 -9.07
N ARG A 184 11.31 -5.48 -9.88
CA ARG A 184 11.44 -5.47 -11.34
C ARG A 184 12.83 -4.99 -11.79
N ARG A 185 13.38 -3.95 -11.16
CA ARG A 185 14.73 -3.44 -11.49
C ARG A 185 15.81 -4.48 -11.20
N LYS A 186 15.70 -5.22 -10.08
CA LYS A 186 16.66 -6.28 -9.72
C LYS A 186 16.58 -7.49 -10.66
N SER A 187 15.41 -7.83 -11.19
CA SER A 187 15.25 -8.91 -12.17
C SER A 187 15.79 -8.51 -13.55
N CYS A 188 15.53 -7.29 -14.01
CA CYS A 188 16.02 -6.79 -15.29
C CYS A 188 17.55 -6.61 -15.31
N GLY A 189 18.15 -6.18 -14.18
CA GLY A 189 19.61 -6.03 -14.05
C GLY A 189 20.38 -7.36 -14.08
N ARG A 190 19.74 -8.47 -13.69
CA ARG A 190 20.36 -9.81 -13.78
C ARG A 190 20.46 -10.35 -15.23
N TYR A 191 19.57 -9.93 -16.11
CA TYR A 191 19.64 -10.29 -17.53
C TYR A 191 20.61 -9.42 -18.34
N ALA A 192 20.85 -8.19 -17.95
CA ALA A 192 21.81 -7.29 -18.62
C ALA A 192 23.27 -7.66 -18.36
N GLY A 193 23.57 -8.43 -17.30
CA GLY A 193 24.94 -8.89 -16.98
C GLY A 193 25.37 -10.16 -17.75
N SER A 194 24.42 -10.86 -18.41
CA SER A 194 24.71 -12.15 -19.09
C SER A 194 25.00 -12.02 -20.59
N VAL A 195 24.98 -10.83 -21.19
CA VAL A 195 25.17 -10.64 -22.64
C VAL A 195 26.49 -9.91 -22.98
N LYS A 196 27.46 -9.86 -22.04
CA LYS A 196 28.82 -9.43 -22.34
C LYS A 196 29.74 -10.61 -22.60
N GLY A 197 29.57 -11.27 -23.71
CA GLY A 197 30.50 -12.33 -24.07
C GLY A 197 30.04 -13.19 -25.22
N ILE A 198 29.93 -12.65 -26.43
CA ILE A 198 30.13 -13.36 -27.70
C ILE A 198 29.88 -12.33 -28.82
N TYR A 199 30.95 -11.64 -29.22
CA TYR A 199 31.26 -11.16 -30.59
C TYR A 199 32.68 -10.59 -30.60
N ARG A 200 33.62 -11.52 -30.70
CA ARG A 200 34.95 -11.20 -31.29
C ARG A 200 35.19 -12.21 -32.40
N GLY A 201 35.39 -11.70 -33.56
CA GLY A 201 35.84 -12.41 -34.75
C GLY A 201 34.89 -12.15 -35.90
N GLY A 202 35.33 -11.66 -37.00
CA GLY A 202 36.62 -11.30 -37.59
C GLY A 202 36.31 -10.70 -38.93
N CYS A 203 37.17 -9.80 -39.33
CA CYS A 203 37.24 -9.20 -40.67
C CYS A 203 37.43 -10.25 -41.76
N GLU A 204 36.78 -10.05 -42.87
CA GLU A 204 37.39 -9.82 -44.19
C GLU A 204 36.34 -9.26 -45.12
#